data_ea907e61d37abf45fbf9e9d0656f868b
#
_entry.id   ea907e61d37abf45fbf9e9d0656f868b
#
_cell.length_a   1.000
_cell.length_b   1.000
_cell.length_c   1.000
_cell.angle_alpha   90.00
_cell.angle_beta   90.00
_cell.angle_gamma   90.00
#
_symmetry.space_group_name_H-M   'P 1'
#
loop_
_entity.id
_entity.type
_entity.pdbx_description
1 polymer ?
#
loop_
_entity_poly.entity_id
_entity_poly.type
_entity_poly.pdbx_seq_one_letter_code
_entity_poly.pdbx_strand_id
1 'polypeptide(L)'
;MFHFVAILDLRTCPPVSISLPAKVRASGEGAFQTKVTKVQTTIRSAVSFQGVGLHSGAPVRMTIRPAAAEHGIWFKRTDIEIGDALVPARFDAVEISPLCTLIKNRAGVSVSTIEHVMAALAGCGIHNALIEIDGPEVPIVDGSAAPFVRAILARGVRELRAPVRAIEILKTVEVETPGGWARLSPGQGTTMEFHIDFADAAIGTQDKAINLANGSFVRELCDSRTFCRQSDVDAMQANGLALGGTYENAVVVDGEKVLSPGGLRHADEAVRHKMLDALGDLYTAGAPIIGHYTGFKAGHAITNKLLHALFSTDGAYRLAVCDAQMSARLPGAGVERDEIPAVA
;
A
#
# COMPACT_ATOMS: atom_id res chain seq x y z
N MET A 1 -13.68 50.66 -20.42
CA MET A 1 -12.67 49.93 -21.22
C MET A 1 -12.84 48.45 -20.89
N PHE A 2 -13.59 47.76 -21.74
CA PHE A 2 -14.01 46.38 -21.54
C PHE A 2 -12.88 45.44 -21.99
N HIS A 3 -12.53 44.44 -21.19
CA HIS A 3 -11.73 43.32 -21.67
C HIS A 3 -12.50 42.03 -21.43
N PHE A 4 -12.76 41.38 -22.54
CA PHE A 4 -13.40 40.07 -22.72
C PHE A 4 -12.61 38.96 -22.02
N VAL A 5 -13.30 38.15 -21.21
CA VAL A 5 -12.83 36.85 -20.78
C VAL A 5 -13.39 35.82 -21.75
N ALA A 6 -12.51 35.15 -22.46
CA ALA A 6 -12.86 34.05 -23.36
C ALA A 6 -13.16 32.78 -22.53
N ILE A 7 -14.39 32.30 -22.64
CA ILE A 7 -14.83 31.00 -22.16
C ILE A 7 -14.33 29.95 -23.15
N LEU A 8 -13.39 29.09 -22.73
CA LEU A 8 -13.01 27.90 -23.50
C LEU A 8 -14.02 26.78 -23.22
N ASP A 9 -14.80 26.45 -24.25
CA ASP A 9 -15.74 25.34 -24.28
C ASP A 9 -15.00 24.01 -24.44
N LEU A 10 -15.00 23.17 -23.37
CA LEU A 10 -14.38 21.84 -23.36
C LEU A 10 -15.38 20.75 -23.77
N ARG A 11 -15.93 20.86 -24.95
CA ARG A 11 -16.66 19.75 -25.59
C ARG A 11 -16.10 19.57 -27.00
N THR A 12 -15.24 18.57 -27.16
CA THR A 12 -15.09 17.69 -28.34
C THR A 12 -13.69 17.04 -28.34
N CYS A 13 -13.57 15.88 -27.71
CA CYS A 13 -12.61 14.89 -28.15
C CYS A 13 -13.38 13.86 -29.00
N PRO A 14 -12.99 13.62 -30.26
CA PRO A 14 -13.61 12.59 -31.07
C PRO A 14 -13.18 11.20 -30.60
N PRO A 15 -14.05 10.17 -30.73
CA PRO A 15 -13.70 8.80 -30.39
C PRO A 15 -12.66 8.27 -31.39
N VAL A 16 -11.56 7.75 -30.91
CA VAL A 16 -10.57 7.02 -31.70
C VAL A 16 -11.19 5.68 -32.09
N SER A 17 -11.62 5.57 -33.35
CA SER A 17 -12.07 4.32 -33.94
C SER A 17 -10.83 3.49 -34.32
N ILE A 18 -10.59 2.39 -33.60
CA ILE A 18 -9.60 1.38 -33.96
C ILE A 18 -10.28 0.43 -34.97
N SER A 19 -9.92 0.53 -36.26
CA SER A 19 -10.32 -0.41 -37.28
C SER A 19 -9.60 -1.74 -37.06
N LEU A 20 -10.37 -2.84 -36.92
CA LEU A 20 -9.86 -4.20 -36.90
C LEU A 20 -9.38 -4.62 -38.28
N PRO A 21 -8.20 -5.23 -38.45
CA PRO A 21 -7.79 -5.79 -39.71
C PRO A 21 -8.56 -7.09 -40.02
N ALA A 22 -8.78 -7.33 -41.31
CA ALA A 22 -9.56 -8.40 -41.89
C ALA A 22 -9.06 -9.81 -41.53
N LYS A 23 -10.00 -10.75 -41.51
CA LYS A 23 -9.85 -12.18 -41.26
C LYS A 23 -8.66 -12.78 -41.99
N VAL A 24 -7.67 -13.29 -41.28
CA VAL A 24 -6.72 -14.29 -41.76
C VAL A 24 -7.31 -15.68 -41.53
N ARG A 25 -7.39 -16.47 -42.59
CA ARG A 25 -7.88 -17.87 -42.58
C ARG A 25 -6.95 -18.72 -41.70
N ALA A 26 -7.54 -19.51 -40.82
CA ALA A 26 -6.90 -20.52 -40.02
C ALA A 26 -6.37 -21.67 -40.89
N SER A 27 -5.10 -22.00 -40.72
CA SER A 27 -4.55 -23.30 -41.06
C SER A 27 -3.59 -23.70 -39.92
N GLY A 28 -3.86 -24.80 -39.26
CA GLY A 28 -2.99 -25.42 -38.28
C GLY A 28 -3.66 -25.61 -36.90
N GLU A 29 -4.10 -26.83 -36.64
CA GLU A 29 -4.50 -27.30 -35.31
C GLU A 29 -3.29 -27.31 -34.38
N GLY A 30 -3.01 -26.17 -33.76
CA GLY A 30 -2.22 -26.07 -32.54
C GLY A 30 -3.19 -25.92 -31.38
N ALA A 31 -3.21 -26.85 -30.45
CA ALA A 31 -3.96 -26.74 -29.22
C ALA A 31 -3.61 -25.39 -28.52
N PHE A 32 -4.48 -24.39 -28.67
CA PHE A 32 -4.43 -23.17 -27.84
C PHE A 32 -4.74 -23.63 -26.43
N GLN A 33 -3.70 -23.85 -25.61
CA GLN A 33 -3.84 -23.82 -24.18
C GLN A 33 -4.29 -22.40 -23.85
N THR A 34 -5.57 -22.22 -23.57
CA THR A 34 -6.09 -21.00 -22.98
C THR A 34 -5.36 -20.80 -21.67
N LYS A 35 -4.35 -19.90 -21.65
CA LYS A 35 -3.69 -19.49 -20.40
C LYS A 35 -4.78 -18.96 -19.48
N VAL A 36 -5.03 -19.68 -18.39
CA VAL A 36 -5.96 -19.22 -17.34
C VAL A 36 -5.39 -17.94 -16.76
N THR A 37 -6.01 -16.82 -17.08
CA THR A 37 -5.62 -15.50 -16.58
C THR A 37 -6.30 -15.28 -15.24
N LYS A 38 -5.55 -14.99 -14.19
CA LYS A 38 -6.13 -14.58 -12.91
C LYS A 38 -6.84 -13.23 -13.07
N VAL A 39 -7.95 -13.08 -12.35
CA VAL A 39 -8.80 -11.89 -12.43
C VAL A 39 -8.61 -11.00 -11.21
N GLN A 40 -8.88 -9.72 -11.39
CA GLN A 40 -8.89 -8.73 -10.32
C GLN A 40 -9.91 -9.10 -9.24
N THR A 41 -9.70 -8.57 -8.06
CA THR A 41 -10.52 -8.86 -6.88
C THR A 41 -10.93 -7.58 -6.18
N THR A 42 -11.98 -7.72 -5.39
CA THR A 42 -12.45 -6.74 -4.41
C THR A 42 -12.94 -7.45 -3.15
N ILE A 43 -13.12 -6.75 -2.06
CA ILE A 43 -13.80 -7.29 -0.86
C ILE A 43 -15.24 -7.69 -1.22
N ARG A 44 -15.74 -8.80 -0.66
CA ARG A 44 -17.07 -9.32 -1.00
C ARG A 44 -18.20 -8.43 -0.47
N SER A 45 -18.06 -7.92 0.74
CA SER A 45 -19.01 -7.02 1.39
C SER A 45 -18.28 -5.97 2.23
N ALA A 46 -18.90 -4.83 2.48
CA ALA A 46 -18.31 -3.75 3.25
C ALA A 46 -17.92 -4.17 4.67
N VAL A 47 -16.84 -3.55 5.18
CA VAL A 47 -16.39 -3.70 6.57
C VAL A 47 -15.99 -2.35 7.13
N SER A 48 -16.38 -2.07 8.38
CA SER A 48 -16.13 -0.79 9.04
C SER A 48 -15.18 -0.93 10.22
N PHE A 49 -14.40 0.11 10.44
CA PHE A 49 -13.46 0.27 11.55
C PHE A 49 -13.78 1.58 12.28
N GLN A 50 -13.55 1.58 13.59
CA GLN A 50 -13.61 2.78 14.43
C GLN A 50 -12.36 2.83 15.28
N GLY A 51 -11.82 4.02 15.47
CA GLY A 51 -10.61 4.23 16.25
C GLY A 51 -10.24 5.71 16.29
N VAL A 52 -8.96 5.96 16.49
CA VAL A 52 -8.39 7.30 16.48
C VAL A 52 -7.25 7.37 15.47
N GLY A 53 -7.01 8.53 14.89
CA GLY A 53 -5.80 8.77 14.09
C GLY A 53 -4.57 8.79 15.00
N LEU A 54 -3.46 8.21 14.54
CA LEU A 54 -2.21 8.15 15.32
C LEU A 54 -1.68 9.54 15.67
N HIS A 55 -1.61 10.42 14.67
CA HIS A 55 -1.03 11.75 14.85
C HIS A 55 -2.05 12.77 15.36
N SER A 56 -3.26 12.74 14.82
CA SER A 56 -4.33 13.71 15.19
C SER A 56 -4.98 13.41 16.53
N GLY A 57 -5.01 12.15 16.98
CA GLY A 57 -5.80 11.71 18.14
C GLY A 57 -7.31 11.85 17.93
N ALA A 58 -7.75 12.30 16.77
CA ALA A 58 -9.16 12.51 16.47
C ALA A 58 -9.89 11.17 16.25
N PRO A 59 -11.13 11.02 16.77
CA PRO A 59 -11.96 9.88 16.46
C PRO A 59 -12.24 9.81 14.97
N VAL A 60 -12.19 8.60 14.41
CA VAL A 60 -12.42 8.38 12.98
C VAL A 60 -13.14 7.06 12.76
N ARG A 61 -14.05 7.07 11.78
CA ARG A 61 -14.71 5.89 11.26
C ARG A 61 -14.33 5.71 9.80
N MET A 62 -13.91 4.50 9.46
CA MET A 62 -13.51 4.12 8.11
C MET A 62 -14.29 2.87 7.66
N THR A 63 -14.70 2.84 6.38
CA THR A 63 -15.40 1.68 5.79
C THR A 63 -14.76 1.31 4.46
N ILE A 64 -14.23 0.09 4.35
CA ILE A 64 -13.76 -0.47 3.09
C ILE A 64 -14.97 -1.07 2.37
N ARG A 65 -15.23 -0.60 1.13
CA ARG A 65 -16.36 -1.05 0.29
C ARG A 65 -15.86 -1.78 -0.95
N PRO A 66 -16.67 -2.73 -1.47
CA PRO A 66 -16.42 -3.31 -2.78
C PRO A 66 -16.39 -2.22 -3.86
N ALA A 67 -15.51 -2.40 -4.84
CA ALA A 67 -15.46 -1.56 -6.04
C ALA A 67 -15.51 -2.40 -7.32
N ALA A 68 -15.77 -1.75 -8.45
CA ALA A 68 -15.78 -2.38 -9.77
C ALA A 68 -14.37 -2.76 -10.23
N ALA A 69 -14.28 -3.58 -11.26
CA ALA A 69 -13.01 -3.85 -11.95
C ALA A 69 -12.41 -2.54 -12.49
N GLU A 70 -11.09 -2.45 -12.51
CA GLU A 70 -10.30 -1.29 -12.97
C GLU A 70 -10.54 0.00 -12.16
N HIS A 71 -11.20 -0.10 -10.98
CA HIS A 71 -11.42 1.05 -10.11
C HIS A 71 -10.13 1.48 -9.39
N GLY A 72 -9.26 0.51 -9.03
CA GLY A 72 -8.12 0.75 -8.15
C GLY A 72 -8.55 1.01 -6.71
N ILE A 73 -7.66 1.62 -5.92
CA ILE A 73 -7.91 1.97 -4.52
C ILE A 73 -8.11 3.48 -4.42
N TRP A 74 -9.26 3.87 -3.85
CA TRP A 74 -9.63 5.26 -3.65
C TRP A 74 -10.12 5.49 -2.22
N PHE A 75 -9.79 6.64 -1.67
CA PHE A 75 -10.39 7.16 -0.45
C PHE A 75 -11.47 8.20 -0.77
N LYS A 76 -12.54 8.20 0.03
CA LYS A 76 -13.59 9.20 -0.02
C LYS A 76 -13.78 9.81 1.37
N ARG A 77 -13.51 11.10 1.51
CA ARG A 77 -13.76 11.86 2.73
C ARG A 77 -15.26 12.15 2.84
N THR A 78 -15.92 11.48 3.79
CA THR A 78 -17.38 11.60 3.97
C THR A 78 -17.80 12.82 4.80
N ASP A 79 -16.85 13.45 5.47
CA ASP A 79 -16.99 14.71 6.20
C ASP A 79 -16.83 15.96 5.30
N ILE A 80 -16.47 15.77 4.03
CA ILE A 80 -16.39 16.86 3.04
C ILE A 80 -17.71 16.92 2.27
N GLU A 81 -18.52 17.93 2.58
CA GLU A 81 -19.85 18.11 1.96
C GLU A 81 -19.80 18.81 0.60
N ILE A 82 -18.82 19.69 0.39
CA ILE A 82 -18.69 20.51 -0.82
C ILE A 82 -17.30 20.32 -1.41
N GLY A 83 -17.24 20.06 -2.72
CA GLY A 83 -16.00 19.88 -3.47
C GLY A 83 -15.66 18.43 -3.76
N ASP A 84 -14.42 18.19 -4.20
CA ASP A 84 -13.93 16.85 -4.55
C ASP A 84 -13.43 16.11 -3.31
N ALA A 85 -14.25 15.20 -2.79
CA ALA A 85 -13.95 14.39 -1.63
C ALA A 85 -13.14 13.10 -1.97
N LEU A 86 -12.88 12.83 -3.25
CA LEU A 86 -12.17 11.62 -3.69
C LEU A 86 -10.66 11.83 -3.73
N VAL A 87 -9.90 10.94 -3.12
CA VAL A 87 -8.44 10.97 -3.08
C VAL A 87 -7.90 9.63 -3.59
N PRO A 88 -7.16 9.59 -4.71
CA PRO A 88 -6.61 8.35 -5.24
C PRO A 88 -5.44 7.87 -4.37
N ALA A 89 -5.41 6.57 -4.04
CA ALA A 89 -4.25 5.96 -3.38
C ALA A 89 -3.17 5.67 -4.43
N ARG A 90 -2.55 6.72 -4.96
CA ARG A 90 -1.55 6.65 -6.03
C ARG A 90 -0.29 7.42 -5.66
N PHE A 91 0.86 6.95 -6.17
CA PHE A 91 2.17 7.54 -5.88
C PHE A 91 2.26 9.03 -6.26
N ASP A 92 1.56 9.45 -7.33
CA ASP A 92 1.52 10.84 -7.82
C ASP A 92 0.56 11.74 -7.03
N ALA A 93 -0.21 11.16 -6.11
CA ALA A 93 -1.03 11.87 -5.12
C ALA A 93 -0.39 11.89 -3.72
N VAL A 94 0.75 11.21 -3.54
CA VAL A 94 1.47 11.22 -2.26
C VAL A 94 2.16 12.56 -2.05
N GLU A 95 1.86 13.21 -0.93
CA GLU A 95 2.58 14.38 -0.43
C GLU A 95 3.63 13.91 0.59
N ILE A 96 4.86 14.38 0.46
CA ILE A 96 5.95 13.96 1.32
C ILE A 96 5.67 14.36 2.76
N SER A 97 5.51 13.37 3.63
CA SER A 97 5.40 13.49 5.07
C SER A 97 6.54 12.73 5.75
N PRO A 98 7.11 13.23 6.84
CA PRO A 98 8.21 12.55 7.53
C PRO A 98 7.76 11.30 8.32
N LEU A 99 6.48 11.19 8.68
CA LEU A 99 6.01 10.23 9.68
C LEU A 99 5.06 9.16 9.12
N CYS A 100 4.40 9.42 7.99
CA CYS A 100 3.41 8.51 7.40
C CYS A 100 3.24 8.77 5.91
N THR A 101 2.54 7.90 5.23
CA THR A 101 2.11 8.13 3.85
C THR A 101 0.82 8.93 3.82
N LEU A 102 0.91 10.14 3.29
CA LEU A 102 -0.19 11.08 3.10
C LEU A 102 -0.50 11.22 1.62
N ILE A 103 -1.75 11.01 1.23
CA ILE A 103 -2.26 11.27 -0.12
C ILE A 103 -3.15 12.51 -0.12
N LYS A 104 -3.10 13.26 -1.25
CA LYS A 104 -3.84 14.51 -1.39
C LYS A 104 -4.34 14.68 -2.82
N ASN A 105 -5.57 15.11 -2.98
CA ASN A 105 -6.11 15.43 -4.29
C ASN A 105 -5.83 16.90 -4.68
N ARG A 106 -6.19 17.27 -5.90
CA ARG A 106 -5.98 18.63 -6.43
C ARG A 106 -6.81 19.70 -5.71
N ALA A 107 -7.88 19.33 -5.04
CA ALA A 107 -8.71 20.23 -4.23
C ALA A 107 -8.13 20.45 -2.81
N GLY A 108 -7.00 19.81 -2.47
CA GLY A 108 -6.37 19.92 -1.16
C GLY A 108 -6.93 18.96 -0.12
N VAL A 109 -7.90 18.11 -0.46
CA VAL A 109 -8.43 17.10 0.45
C VAL A 109 -7.41 15.97 0.59
N SER A 110 -7.09 15.59 1.83
CA SER A 110 -6.05 14.61 2.14
C SER A 110 -6.52 13.49 3.06
N VAL A 111 -5.80 12.37 3.01
CA VAL A 111 -5.87 11.26 3.96
C VAL A 111 -4.45 10.80 4.28
N SER A 112 -4.15 10.68 5.57
CA SER A 112 -2.82 10.27 6.07
C SER A 112 -2.84 8.88 6.71
N THR A 113 -1.64 8.34 6.96
CA THR A 113 -1.41 7.05 7.64
C THR A 113 -2.09 5.89 6.89
N ILE A 114 -1.97 5.90 5.55
CA ILE A 114 -2.63 4.91 4.70
C ILE A 114 -1.83 3.61 4.55
N GLU A 115 -0.55 3.59 4.91
CA GLU A 115 0.40 2.50 4.68
C GLU A 115 -0.07 1.15 5.20
N HIS A 116 -0.63 1.08 6.41
CA HIS A 116 -1.07 -0.19 7.01
C HIS A 116 -2.29 -0.78 6.29
N VAL A 117 -3.29 0.04 5.95
CA VAL A 117 -4.46 -0.45 5.21
C VAL A 117 -4.10 -0.78 3.77
N MET A 118 -3.18 -0.04 3.13
CA MET A 118 -2.67 -0.35 1.80
C MET A 118 -1.89 -1.67 1.79
N ALA A 119 -1.04 -1.92 2.81
CA ALA A 119 -0.36 -3.18 3.00
C ALA A 119 -1.34 -4.35 3.18
N ALA A 120 -2.40 -4.17 3.98
CA ALA A 120 -3.44 -5.17 4.16
C ALA A 120 -4.16 -5.50 2.84
N LEU A 121 -4.51 -4.47 2.04
CA LEU A 121 -5.14 -4.66 0.73
C LEU A 121 -4.21 -5.41 -0.23
N ALA A 122 -2.93 -5.01 -0.31
CA ALA A 122 -1.92 -5.68 -1.13
C ALA A 122 -1.73 -7.14 -0.70
N GLY A 123 -1.52 -7.36 0.60
CA GLY A 123 -1.28 -8.67 1.18
C GLY A 123 -2.48 -9.63 1.11
N CYS A 124 -3.70 -9.10 1.05
CA CYS A 124 -4.93 -9.88 0.82
C CYS A 124 -5.30 -10.00 -0.67
N GLY A 125 -4.52 -9.41 -1.57
CA GLY A 125 -4.78 -9.43 -3.01
C GLY A 125 -6.05 -8.67 -3.42
N ILE A 126 -6.39 -7.58 -2.74
CA ILE A 126 -7.52 -6.70 -3.08
C ILE A 126 -7.05 -5.61 -4.04
N HIS A 127 -7.46 -5.70 -5.30
CA HIS A 127 -7.05 -4.78 -6.36
C HIS A 127 -7.94 -3.53 -6.46
N ASN A 128 -9.19 -3.62 -6.00
CA ASN A 128 -10.19 -2.56 -6.15
C ASN A 128 -10.97 -2.37 -4.86
N ALA A 129 -10.99 -1.16 -4.31
CA ALA A 129 -11.78 -0.80 -3.14
C ALA A 129 -12.07 0.70 -3.11
N LEU A 130 -13.24 1.08 -2.58
CA LEU A 130 -13.54 2.43 -2.16
C LEU A 130 -13.49 2.47 -0.62
N ILE A 131 -12.65 3.34 -0.07
CA ILE A 131 -12.48 3.50 1.37
C ILE A 131 -13.15 4.81 1.78
N GLU A 132 -14.31 4.72 2.40
CA GLU A 132 -15.00 5.88 2.98
C GLU A 132 -14.45 6.16 4.37
N ILE A 133 -14.14 7.42 4.66
CA ILE A 133 -13.56 7.86 5.93
C ILE A 133 -14.11 9.23 6.31
N ASP A 134 -14.47 9.41 7.60
CA ASP A 134 -15.06 10.64 8.12
C ASP A 134 -14.02 11.58 8.80
N GLY A 135 -12.74 11.39 8.49
CA GLY A 135 -11.63 12.19 9.02
C GLY A 135 -10.39 12.14 8.13
N PRO A 136 -9.38 12.98 8.41
CA PRO A 136 -8.18 13.12 7.57
C PRO A 136 -7.14 12.03 7.79
N GLU A 137 -7.35 11.07 8.69
CA GLU A 137 -6.35 10.08 9.06
C GLU A 137 -6.99 8.70 9.25
N VAL A 138 -6.35 7.65 8.71
CA VAL A 138 -6.78 6.25 8.90
C VAL A 138 -6.65 5.86 10.38
N PRO A 139 -7.62 5.12 10.97
CA PRO A 139 -7.52 4.70 12.37
C PRO A 139 -6.31 3.78 12.57
N ILE A 140 -5.50 4.08 13.60
CA ILE A 140 -4.29 3.30 13.89
C ILE A 140 -4.57 1.89 14.39
N VAL A 141 -5.72 1.67 14.97
CA VAL A 141 -6.18 0.40 15.56
C VAL A 141 -5.19 -0.12 16.61
N ASP A 142 -4.52 -1.24 16.34
CA ASP A 142 -3.49 -1.84 17.21
C ASP A 142 -2.06 -1.50 16.76
N GLY A 143 -1.90 -0.61 15.77
CA GLY A 143 -0.61 -0.22 15.21
C GLY A 143 -0.05 -1.16 14.14
N SER A 144 -0.78 -2.22 13.79
CA SER A 144 -0.42 -3.18 12.75
C SER A 144 -1.44 -3.24 11.61
N ALA A 145 -1.18 -4.05 10.58
CA ALA A 145 -2.15 -4.32 9.52
C ALA A 145 -3.12 -5.47 9.86
N ALA A 146 -2.89 -6.23 10.94
CA ALA A 146 -3.64 -7.44 11.26
C ALA A 146 -5.16 -7.22 11.45
N PRO A 147 -5.63 -6.14 12.10
CA PRO A 147 -7.07 -5.87 12.20
C PRO A 147 -7.74 -5.71 10.83
N PHE A 148 -7.07 -5.03 9.88
CA PHE A 148 -7.57 -4.87 8.52
C PHE A 148 -7.59 -6.20 7.77
N VAL A 149 -6.50 -6.97 7.85
CA VAL A 149 -6.39 -8.31 7.25
C VAL A 149 -7.50 -9.23 7.76
N ARG A 150 -7.68 -9.34 9.09
CA ARG A 150 -8.73 -10.16 9.70
C ARG A 150 -10.12 -9.79 9.19
N ALA A 151 -10.39 -8.49 9.13
CA ALA A 151 -11.69 -8.00 8.69
C ALA A 151 -11.93 -8.26 7.20
N ILE A 152 -10.94 -8.04 6.33
CA ILE A 152 -11.02 -8.32 4.90
C ILE A 152 -11.26 -9.82 4.66
N LEU A 153 -10.46 -10.70 5.27
CA LEU A 153 -10.58 -12.15 5.09
C LEU A 153 -11.88 -12.70 5.70
N ALA A 154 -12.37 -12.11 6.80
CA ALA A 154 -13.66 -12.47 7.38
C ALA A 154 -14.83 -12.14 6.43
N ARG A 155 -14.78 -11.04 5.69
CA ARG A 155 -15.76 -10.68 4.67
C ARG A 155 -15.63 -11.50 3.38
N GLY A 156 -14.42 -12.01 3.12
CA GLY A 156 -14.07 -12.75 1.93
C GLY A 156 -13.80 -11.86 0.72
N VAL A 157 -13.20 -12.47 -0.28
CA VAL A 157 -12.80 -11.83 -1.54
C VAL A 157 -13.79 -12.22 -2.64
N ARG A 158 -14.04 -11.30 -3.57
CA ARG A 158 -14.86 -11.50 -4.77
C ARG A 158 -14.04 -11.22 -6.02
N GLU A 159 -14.05 -12.14 -6.96
CA GLU A 159 -13.44 -11.99 -8.28
C GLU A 159 -14.25 -11.02 -9.15
N LEU A 160 -13.53 -10.28 -10.00
CA LEU A 160 -14.05 -9.30 -10.96
C LEU A 160 -13.70 -9.72 -12.39
N ARG A 161 -14.48 -9.24 -13.38
CA ARG A 161 -14.29 -9.61 -14.79
C ARG A 161 -13.25 -8.73 -15.49
N ALA A 162 -12.04 -8.67 -14.93
CA ALA A 162 -10.88 -8.02 -15.56
C ALA A 162 -9.60 -8.76 -15.19
N PRO A 163 -8.59 -8.85 -16.06
CA PRO A 163 -7.34 -9.52 -15.75
C PRO A 163 -6.55 -8.73 -14.71
N VAL A 164 -5.80 -9.43 -13.87
CA VAL A 164 -4.78 -8.81 -13.03
C VAL A 164 -3.66 -8.30 -13.92
N ARG A 165 -3.26 -7.05 -13.70
CA ARG A 165 -2.04 -6.47 -14.28
C ARG A 165 -1.04 -6.23 -13.18
N ALA A 166 0.25 -6.44 -13.48
CA ALA A 166 1.34 -6.13 -12.58
C ALA A 166 2.35 -5.22 -13.27
N ILE A 167 3.07 -4.44 -12.49
CA ILE A 167 4.20 -3.63 -12.91
C ILE A 167 5.43 -4.52 -12.82
N GLU A 168 5.91 -5.01 -13.96
CA GLU A 168 7.11 -5.81 -14.05
C GLU A 168 8.34 -4.90 -14.19
N ILE A 169 9.29 -5.05 -13.27
CA ILE A 169 10.52 -4.27 -13.28
C ILE A 169 11.49 -4.85 -14.30
N LEU A 170 11.95 -4.02 -15.23
CA LEU A 170 12.84 -4.41 -16.34
C LEU A 170 14.26 -3.89 -16.16
N LYS A 171 14.45 -2.78 -15.46
CA LYS A 171 15.76 -2.18 -15.13
C LYS A 171 15.80 -1.85 -13.65
N THR A 172 16.98 -1.91 -13.08
CA THR A 172 17.21 -1.45 -11.71
C THR A 172 17.04 0.07 -11.63
N VAL A 173 16.22 0.51 -10.67
CA VAL A 173 16.05 1.91 -10.30
C VAL A 173 16.35 2.04 -8.82
N GLU A 174 17.11 3.06 -8.46
CA GLU A 174 17.55 3.32 -7.09
C GLU A 174 17.43 4.80 -6.75
N VAL A 175 17.10 5.08 -5.50
CA VAL A 175 17.07 6.42 -4.92
C VAL A 175 17.84 6.39 -3.61
N GLU A 176 18.82 7.29 -3.49
CA GLU A 176 19.63 7.48 -2.30
C GLU A 176 19.36 8.84 -1.66
N THR A 177 19.44 8.90 -0.35
CA THR A 177 19.35 10.10 0.49
C THR A 177 20.42 10.00 1.59
N PRO A 178 20.77 11.09 2.28
CA PRO A 178 21.77 11.04 3.36
C PRO A 178 21.44 10.06 4.50
N GLY A 179 20.15 9.66 4.65
CA GLY A 179 19.71 8.78 5.74
C GLY A 179 19.47 7.33 5.33
N GLY A 180 19.43 7.02 4.04
CA GLY A 180 19.14 5.67 3.54
C GLY A 180 18.84 5.63 2.06
N TRP A 181 18.59 4.45 1.53
CA TRP A 181 18.31 4.25 0.11
C TRP A 181 17.27 3.15 -0.12
N ALA A 182 16.65 3.16 -1.28
CA ALA A 182 15.76 2.10 -1.72
C ALA A 182 15.98 1.80 -3.20
N ARG A 183 15.80 0.52 -3.57
CA ARG A 183 16.03 -0.01 -4.92
C ARG A 183 14.89 -0.92 -5.33
N LEU A 184 14.49 -0.83 -6.59
CA LEU A 184 13.70 -1.85 -7.29
C LEU A 184 14.56 -2.43 -8.41
N SER A 185 14.67 -3.75 -8.46
CA SER A 185 15.40 -4.49 -9.49
C SER A 185 14.54 -5.58 -10.11
N PRO A 186 14.87 -6.08 -11.33
CA PRO A 186 14.16 -7.19 -11.94
C PRO A 186 14.07 -8.41 -11.04
N GLY A 187 12.91 -9.06 -11.03
CA GLY A 187 12.63 -10.25 -10.22
C GLY A 187 11.54 -11.11 -10.83
N GLN A 188 11.38 -12.32 -10.29
CA GLN A 188 10.39 -13.30 -10.80
C GLN A 188 9.06 -13.28 -10.03
N GLY A 189 8.95 -12.48 -8.97
CA GLY A 189 7.79 -12.32 -8.11
C GLY A 189 7.95 -11.05 -7.30
N THR A 190 7.20 -10.87 -6.24
CA THR A 190 7.38 -9.77 -5.28
C THR A 190 8.23 -10.24 -4.12
N THR A 191 9.48 -9.79 -4.06
CA THR A 191 10.42 -10.09 -2.99
C THR A 191 10.94 -8.82 -2.36
N MET A 192 11.27 -8.86 -1.07
CA MET A 192 11.79 -7.70 -0.33
C MET A 192 12.96 -8.10 0.55
N GLU A 193 13.96 -7.21 0.62
CA GLU A 193 15.02 -7.20 1.64
C GLU A 193 15.02 -5.86 2.34
N PHE A 194 15.20 -5.86 3.65
CA PHE A 194 15.20 -4.64 4.44
C PHE A 194 16.25 -4.68 5.53
N HIS A 195 16.98 -3.58 5.68
CA HIS A 195 17.96 -3.34 6.73
C HIS A 195 17.56 -2.12 7.54
N ILE A 196 17.57 -2.24 8.87
CA ILE A 196 17.42 -1.13 9.81
C ILE A 196 18.59 -1.15 10.82
N ASP A 197 18.88 0.03 11.36
CA ASP A 197 19.93 0.19 12.35
C ASP A 197 19.58 1.37 13.27
N PHE A 198 19.25 1.05 14.51
CA PHE A 198 18.88 1.98 15.57
C PHE A 198 19.86 1.90 16.72
N ALA A 199 20.14 3.03 17.36
CA ALA A 199 21.04 3.12 18.50
C ALA A 199 20.44 2.46 19.75
N ASP A 200 19.11 2.42 19.86
CA ASP A 200 18.41 1.77 20.97
C ASP A 200 18.54 0.25 20.85
N ALA A 201 19.20 -0.40 21.81
CA ALA A 201 19.51 -1.83 21.77
C ALA A 201 18.26 -2.72 21.75
N ALA A 202 17.11 -2.21 22.22
CA ALA A 202 15.83 -2.89 22.11
C ALA A 202 15.37 -3.11 20.65
N ILE A 203 15.90 -2.34 19.69
CA ILE A 203 15.72 -2.52 18.25
C ILE A 203 17.00 -3.00 17.62
N GLY A 204 18.11 -2.24 17.77
CA GLY A 204 19.43 -2.55 17.24
C GLY A 204 19.47 -2.60 15.71
N THR A 205 20.36 -3.41 15.21
CA THR A 205 20.50 -3.72 13.77
C THR A 205 19.70 -4.97 13.43
N GLN A 206 18.81 -4.86 12.43
CA GLN A 206 17.99 -5.98 11.98
C GLN A 206 18.00 -6.06 10.46
N ASP A 207 18.07 -7.30 9.96
CA ASP A 207 17.99 -7.63 8.53
C ASP A 207 16.89 -8.67 8.31
N LYS A 208 16.10 -8.50 7.24
CA LYS A 208 15.09 -9.48 6.87
C LYS A 208 14.90 -9.52 5.36
N ALA A 209 14.77 -10.75 4.84
CA ALA A 209 14.36 -11.02 3.47
C ALA A 209 13.06 -11.83 3.47
N ILE A 210 12.14 -11.54 2.52
CA ILE A 210 10.88 -12.24 2.36
C ILE A 210 10.48 -12.36 0.90
N ASN A 211 9.85 -13.48 0.55
CA ASN A 211 9.08 -13.63 -0.67
C ASN A 211 7.59 -13.50 -0.32
N LEU A 212 6.91 -12.52 -0.90
CA LEU A 212 5.53 -12.16 -0.56
C LEU A 212 4.46 -13.06 -1.21
N ALA A 213 4.85 -14.13 -1.91
CA ALA A 213 3.92 -15.15 -2.39
C ALA A 213 3.38 -16.04 -1.25
N ASN A 214 2.34 -16.84 -1.55
CA ASN A 214 1.77 -17.86 -0.65
C ASN A 214 1.34 -17.35 0.74
N GLY A 215 0.76 -16.17 0.82
CA GLY A 215 0.25 -15.64 2.07
C GLY A 215 1.32 -15.19 3.08
N SER A 216 2.59 -15.12 2.70
CA SER A 216 3.69 -14.76 3.62
C SER A 216 3.47 -13.42 4.33
N PHE A 217 2.87 -12.43 3.66
CA PHE A 217 2.51 -11.17 4.31
C PHE A 217 1.62 -11.40 5.53
N VAL A 218 0.60 -12.23 5.39
CA VAL A 218 -0.36 -12.52 6.46
C VAL A 218 0.31 -13.27 7.60
N ARG A 219 1.15 -14.26 7.29
CA ARG A 219 1.83 -15.09 8.32
C ARG A 219 2.97 -14.37 9.03
N GLU A 220 3.69 -13.49 8.32
CA GLU A 220 4.97 -13.01 8.83
C GLU A 220 5.03 -11.51 9.12
N LEU A 221 4.20 -10.70 8.46
CA LEU A 221 4.34 -9.24 8.55
C LEU A 221 3.13 -8.55 9.15
N CYS A 222 1.92 -9.04 8.88
CA CYS A 222 0.69 -8.25 9.08
C CYS A 222 0.44 -7.82 10.52
N ASP A 223 0.93 -8.55 11.51
CA ASP A 223 0.74 -8.30 12.95
C ASP A 223 1.87 -7.49 13.59
N SER A 224 2.89 -7.09 12.81
CA SER A 224 4.00 -6.27 13.30
C SER A 224 3.55 -4.82 13.49
N ARG A 225 3.72 -4.31 14.72
CA ARG A 225 3.27 -2.96 15.10
C ARG A 225 4.27 -1.89 14.70
N THR A 226 3.75 -0.70 14.44
CA THR A 226 4.56 0.52 14.35
C THR A 226 5.37 0.71 15.63
N PHE A 227 6.54 1.33 15.50
CA PHE A 227 7.48 1.48 16.61
C PHE A 227 8.11 2.87 16.62
N CYS A 228 8.49 3.34 17.81
CA CYS A 228 9.21 4.59 17.99
C CYS A 228 10.03 4.56 19.30
N ARG A 229 10.95 5.50 19.42
CA ARG A 229 11.68 5.74 20.67
C ARG A 229 10.86 6.65 21.56
N GLN A 230 10.97 6.51 22.87
CA GLN A 230 10.30 7.39 23.84
C GLN A 230 10.64 8.86 23.59
N SER A 231 11.90 9.16 23.32
CA SER A 231 12.35 10.53 23.00
C SER A 231 11.65 11.12 21.75
N ASP A 232 11.33 10.28 20.75
CA ASP A 232 10.62 10.73 19.57
C ASP A 232 9.13 10.95 19.86
N VAL A 233 8.53 10.12 20.73
CA VAL A 233 7.16 10.31 21.22
C VAL A 233 7.04 11.66 21.92
N ASP A 234 7.95 11.96 22.85
CA ASP A 234 7.96 13.22 23.60
C ASP A 234 8.08 14.43 22.67
N ALA A 235 8.99 14.34 21.68
CA ALA A 235 9.19 15.38 20.69
C ALA A 235 7.96 15.57 19.78
N MET A 236 7.33 14.48 19.33
CA MET A 236 6.12 14.53 18.51
C MET A 236 4.95 15.15 19.29
N GLN A 237 4.72 14.72 20.54
CA GLN A 237 3.64 15.23 21.37
C GLN A 237 3.81 16.72 21.70
N ALA A 238 5.04 17.17 21.97
CA ALA A 238 5.34 18.58 22.15
C ALA A 238 5.02 19.44 20.91
N ASN A 239 4.98 18.82 19.72
CA ASN A 239 4.61 19.46 18.45
C ASN A 239 3.18 19.14 17.99
N GLY A 240 2.32 18.59 18.86
CA GLY A 240 0.93 18.28 18.54
C GLY A 240 0.73 17.10 17.61
N LEU A 241 1.68 16.17 17.56
CA LEU A 241 1.64 14.91 16.78
C LEU A 241 1.61 13.72 17.75
N ALA A 242 1.35 12.52 17.20
CA ALA A 242 1.23 11.28 17.97
C ALA A 242 0.23 11.35 19.14
N LEU A 243 -0.82 12.18 19.01
CA LEU A 243 -1.81 12.41 20.06
C LEU A 243 -2.71 11.20 20.33
N GLY A 244 -2.87 10.29 19.34
CA GLY A 244 -3.58 9.02 19.47
C GLY A 244 -2.66 7.83 19.74
N GLY A 245 -1.35 8.06 19.85
CA GLY A 245 -0.36 7.02 20.16
C GLY A 245 -0.44 6.58 21.62
N THR A 246 -0.44 5.26 21.83
CA THR A 246 -0.42 4.64 23.16
C THR A 246 0.58 3.48 23.14
N TYR A 247 0.98 3.00 24.31
CA TYR A 247 1.83 1.81 24.41
C TYR A 247 1.16 0.51 23.91
N GLU A 248 -0.15 0.50 23.74
CA GLU A 248 -0.91 -0.63 23.19
C GLU A 248 -0.92 -0.64 21.64
N ASN A 249 -0.85 0.52 21.00
CA ASN A 249 -0.92 0.65 19.54
C ASN A 249 0.42 1.01 18.87
N ALA A 250 1.51 1.00 19.62
CA ALA A 250 2.86 1.16 19.12
C ALA A 250 3.86 0.41 20.03
N VAL A 251 4.95 -0.10 19.44
CA VAL A 251 6.10 -0.55 20.20
C VAL A 251 6.96 0.67 20.54
N VAL A 252 6.96 1.05 21.82
CA VAL A 252 7.80 2.16 22.31
C VAL A 252 9.01 1.60 23.02
N VAL A 253 10.19 2.10 22.67
CA VAL A 253 11.47 1.68 23.26
C VAL A 253 12.20 2.84 23.92
N ASP A 254 13.00 2.51 24.92
CA ASP A 254 13.91 3.45 25.60
C ASP A 254 15.23 2.70 25.92
N GLY A 255 16.25 2.94 25.10
CA GLY A 255 17.53 2.26 25.19
C GLY A 255 17.38 0.74 24.99
N GLU A 256 17.58 -0.04 26.05
CA GLU A 256 17.47 -1.51 26.03
C GLU A 256 16.05 -2.01 26.36
N LYS A 257 15.12 -1.12 26.73
CA LYS A 257 13.81 -1.49 27.25
C LYS A 257 12.72 -1.34 26.20
N VAL A 258 11.83 -2.32 26.14
CA VAL A 258 10.53 -2.21 25.47
C VAL A 258 9.52 -1.78 26.52
N LEU A 259 8.90 -0.60 26.32
CA LEU A 259 7.95 -0.02 27.27
C LEU A 259 6.51 -0.49 27.05
N SER A 260 6.21 -0.98 25.83
CA SER A 260 4.87 -1.44 25.47
C SER A 260 4.52 -2.74 26.21
N PRO A 261 3.28 -2.84 26.75
CA PRO A 261 2.82 -4.04 27.46
C PRO A 261 2.93 -5.30 26.60
N GLY A 262 3.35 -6.41 27.19
CA GLY A 262 3.55 -7.68 26.49
C GLY A 262 4.84 -7.77 25.68
N GLY A 263 5.62 -6.69 25.58
CA GLY A 263 6.88 -6.67 24.84
C GLY A 263 6.70 -6.74 23.32
N LEU A 264 7.64 -7.37 22.63
CA LEU A 264 7.62 -7.58 21.18
C LEU A 264 6.78 -8.79 20.82
N ARG A 265 6.00 -8.71 19.73
CA ARG A 265 5.30 -9.85 19.10
C ARG A 265 6.29 -10.79 18.38
N HIS A 266 7.34 -10.21 17.80
CA HIS A 266 8.42 -10.90 17.11
C HIS A 266 9.75 -10.28 17.53
N ALA A 267 10.81 -11.07 17.68
CA ALA A 267 12.13 -10.54 18.04
C ALA A 267 12.65 -9.50 17.02
N ASP A 268 12.21 -9.62 15.77
CA ASP A 268 12.52 -8.76 14.64
C ASP A 268 11.29 -7.89 14.22
N GLU A 269 10.42 -7.52 15.18
CA GLU A 269 9.16 -6.83 14.89
C GLU A 269 9.39 -5.49 14.17
N ALA A 270 10.45 -4.76 14.50
CA ALA A 270 10.74 -3.46 13.90
C ALA A 270 11.04 -3.56 12.39
N VAL A 271 11.90 -4.48 11.95
CA VAL A 271 12.19 -4.65 10.52
C VAL A 271 11.00 -5.23 9.77
N ARG A 272 10.20 -6.11 10.41
CA ARG A 272 8.94 -6.61 9.83
C ARG A 272 7.97 -5.48 9.58
N HIS A 273 7.82 -4.56 10.54
CA HIS A 273 6.96 -3.39 10.36
C HIS A 273 7.45 -2.49 9.23
N LYS A 274 8.76 -2.24 9.11
CA LYS A 274 9.31 -1.48 7.98
C LYS A 274 9.03 -2.12 6.62
N MET A 275 9.00 -3.45 6.56
CA MET A 275 8.62 -4.18 5.35
C MET A 275 7.11 -4.08 5.06
N LEU A 276 6.27 -4.11 6.10
CA LEU A 276 4.83 -3.87 6.01
C LEU A 276 4.57 -2.48 5.42
N ASP A 277 5.18 -1.42 5.98
CA ASP A 277 5.10 -0.05 5.50
C ASP A 277 5.50 0.04 4.02
N ALA A 278 6.67 -0.52 3.67
CA ALA A 278 7.17 -0.48 2.30
C ALA A 278 6.23 -1.18 1.31
N LEU A 279 5.57 -2.28 1.70
CA LEU A 279 4.56 -2.93 0.85
C LEU A 279 3.35 -2.02 0.62
N GLY A 280 2.86 -1.36 1.67
CA GLY A 280 1.75 -0.41 1.58
C GLY A 280 2.08 0.79 0.70
N ASP A 281 3.26 1.36 0.88
CA ASP A 281 3.77 2.47 0.07
C ASP A 281 3.92 2.08 -1.40
N LEU A 282 4.53 0.92 -1.67
CA LEU A 282 4.69 0.38 -3.04
C LEU A 282 3.35 0.10 -3.71
N TYR A 283 2.31 -0.22 -2.94
CA TYR A 283 0.98 -0.47 -3.50
C TYR A 283 0.30 0.80 -4.03
N THR A 284 0.80 1.99 -3.68
CA THR A 284 0.42 3.26 -4.32
C THR A 284 0.86 3.36 -5.78
N ALA A 285 1.69 2.46 -6.28
CA ALA A 285 1.98 2.31 -7.71
C ALA A 285 0.72 2.03 -8.56
N GLY A 286 -0.40 1.60 -7.92
CA GLY A 286 -1.69 1.34 -8.56
C GLY A 286 -1.85 -0.09 -9.10
N ALA A 287 -0.81 -0.93 -8.99
CA ALA A 287 -0.83 -2.35 -9.30
C ALA A 287 0.27 -3.08 -8.53
N PRO A 288 0.16 -4.41 -8.31
CA PRO A 288 1.24 -5.19 -7.74
C PRO A 288 2.55 -5.08 -8.55
N ILE A 289 3.69 -5.09 -7.86
CA ILE A 289 5.00 -5.01 -8.50
C ILE A 289 5.62 -6.42 -8.56
N ILE A 290 6.07 -6.82 -9.75
CA ILE A 290 6.93 -7.99 -9.95
C ILE A 290 8.37 -7.49 -10.05
N GLY A 291 9.13 -7.72 -9.01
CA GLY A 291 10.49 -7.24 -8.85
C GLY A 291 11.02 -7.53 -7.44
N HIS A 292 12.23 -7.14 -7.21
CA HIS A 292 12.89 -7.22 -5.93
C HIS A 292 13.09 -5.81 -5.36
N TYR A 293 12.51 -5.56 -4.18
CA TYR A 293 12.70 -4.31 -3.43
C TYR A 293 13.80 -4.51 -2.39
N THR A 294 14.72 -3.57 -2.30
CA THR A 294 15.70 -3.49 -1.22
C THR A 294 15.59 -2.14 -0.54
N GLY A 295 15.38 -2.15 0.78
CA GLY A 295 15.34 -0.95 1.61
C GLY A 295 16.49 -0.93 2.62
N PHE A 296 17.34 0.09 2.60
CA PHE A 296 18.36 0.33 3.59
C PHE A 296 18.01 1.60 4.37
N LYS A 297 17.59 1.45 5.63
CA LYS A 297 17.10 2.56 6.46
C LYS A 297 16.03 3.41 5.72
N ALA A 298 15.27 2.77 4.83
CA ALA A 298 14.28 3.44 4.01
C ALA A 298 13.01 3.73 4.82
N GLY A 299 12.29 4.78 4.40
CA GLY A 299 10.99 5.17 4.92
C GLY A 299 10.09 5.63 3.79
N HIS A 300 8.86 6.07 4.13
CA HIS A 300 7.80 6.45 3.19
C HIS A 300 8.27 7.41 2.09
N ALA A 301 9.00 8.47 2.46
CA ALA A 301 9.50 9.46 1.52
C ALA A 301 10.48 8.86 0.49
N ILE A 302 11.36 7.92 0.90
CA ILE A 302 12.32 7.27 0.00
C ILE A 302 11.58 6.32 -0.93
N THR A 303 10.64 5.52 -0.42
CA THR A 303 9.83 4.60 -1.23
C THR A 303 8.97 5.34 -2.25
N ASN A 304 8.38 6.48 -1.88
CA ASN A 304 7.62 7.31 -2.83
C ASN A 304 8.54 7.92 -3.91
N LYS A 305 9.71 8.45 -3.53
CA LYS A 305 10.72 8.93 -4.51
C LYS A 305 11.16 7.82 -5.47
N LEU A 306 11.30 6.58 -4.97
CA LEU A 306 11.63 5.43 -5.80
C LEU A 306 10.54 5.14 -6.83
N LEU A 307 9.26 5.24 -6.46
CA LEU A 307 8.17 5.11 -7.42
C LEU A 307 8.18 6.23 -8.47
N HIS A 308 8.43 7.49 -8.08
CA HIS A 308 8.60 8.57 -9.04
C HIS A 308 9.78 8.32 -10.00
N ALA A 309 10.91 7.84 -9.50
CA ALA A 309 12.06 7.47 -10.31
C ALA A 309 11.73 6.31 -11.27
N LEU A 310 11.03 5.27 -10.78
CA LEU A 310 10.58 4.15 -11.60
C LEU A 310 9.75 4.61 -12.79
N PHE A 311 8.70 5.41 -12.52
CA PHE A 311 7.76 5.85 -13.56
C PHE A 311 8.33 6.92 -14.51
N SER A 312 9.43 7.58 -14.11
CA SER A 312 10.14 8.56 -14.94
C SER A 312 11.28 7.96 -15.76
N THR A 313 11.68 6.71 -15.49
CA THR A 313 12.81 6.06 -16.18
C THR A 313 12.31 5.25 -17.37
N ASP A 314 12.72 5.64 -18.57
CA ASP A 314 12.32 4.98 -19.82
C ASP A 314 12.68 3.50 -19.84
N GLY A 315 11.68 2.65 -20.08
CA GLY A 315 11.82 1.21 -20.18
C GLY A 315 12.26 0.53 -18.88
N ALA A 316 12.09 1.19 -17.72
CA ALA A 316 12.37 0.58 -16.43
C ALA A 316 11.30 -0.44 -16.01
N TYR A 317 10.09 -0.33 -16.54
CA TYR A 317 8.99 -1.22 -16.26
C TYR A 317 8.09 -1.46 -17.47
N ARG A 318 7.22 -2.45 -17.35
CA ARG A 318 6.07 -2.63 -18.23
C ARG A 318 4.85 -3.08 -17.44
N LEU A 319 3.65 -2.78 -17.95
CA LEU A 319 2.41 -3.37 -17.44
C LEU A 319 2.21 -4.73 -18.11
N ALA A 320 2.27 -5.79 -17.31
CA ALA A 320 2.08 -7.16 -17.77
C ALA A 320 0.71 -7.70 -17.33
N VAL A 321 -0.04 -8.33 -18.22
CA VAL A 321 -1.21 -9.13 -17.86
C VAL A 321 -0.72 -10.43 -17.23
N CYS A 322 -1.12 -10.69 -16.00
CA CYS A 322 -0.65 -11.83 -15.23
C CYS A 322 -1.32 -13.13 -15.70
N ASP A 323 -0.53 -14.10 -16.12
CA ASP A 323 -0.97 -15.48 -16.22
C ASP A 323 -1.01 -16.15 -14.83
N ALA A 324 -1.40 -17.42 -14.78
CA ALA A 324 -1.51 -18.16 -13.53
C ALA A 324 -0.17 -18.24 -12.77
N GLN A 325 0.95 -18.38 -13.49
CA GLN A 325 2.29 -18.48 -12.90
C GLN A 325 2.75 -17.15 -12.29
N MET A 326 2.56 -16.05 -13.00
CA MET A 326 2.85 -14.71 -12.49
C MET A 326 1.99 -14.39 -11.27
N SER A 327 0.69 -14.67 -11.37
CA SER A 327 -0.28 -14.38 -10.29
C SER A 327 -0.01 -15.18 -9.02
N ALA A 328 0.47 -16.40 -9.12
CA ALA A 328 0.86 -17.21 -7.96
C ALA A 328 2.06 -16.64 -7.18
N ARG A 329 2.79 -15.68 -7.75
CA ARG A 329 3.97 -15.04 -7.16
C ARG A 329 3.70 -13.63 -6.63
N LEU A 330 2.45 -13.16 -6.73
CA LEU A 330 2.04 -11.85 -6.23
C LEU A 330 1.66 -11.92 -4.75
N PRO A 331 1.75 -10.81 -4.00
CA PRO A 331 1.11 -10.68 -2.70
C PRO A 331 -0.38 -11.04 -2.79
N GLY A 332 -0.93 -11.66 -1.77
CA GLY A 332 -2.32 -12.10 -1.75
C GLY A 332 -2.59 -13.44 -2.46
N ALA A 333 -1.62 -14.03 -3.19
CA ALA A 333 -1.72 -15.37 -3.68
C ALA A 333 -1.58 -16.38 -2.53
N GLY A 334 -2.45 -17.39 -2.46
CA GLY A 334 -2.39 -18.46 -1.46
C GLY A 334 -2.69 -18.00 -0.03
N VAL A 335 -3.38 -16.89 0.15
CA VAL A 335 -3.80 -16.39 1.48
C VAL A 335 -4.96 -17.19 2.00
N GLU A 336 -4.83 -17.73 3.21
CA GLU A 336 -5.86 -18.46 3.94
C GLU A 336 -6.22 -17.72 5.24
N ARG A 337 -7.47 -17.85 5.66
CA ARG A 337 -8.01 -17.09 6.81
C ARG A 337 -7.43 -17.52 8.15
N ASP A 338 -7.13 -18.79 8.30
CA ASP A 338 -6.60 -19.43 9.50
C ASP A 338 -5.09 -19.21 9.69
N GLU A 339 -4.41 -18.61 8.71
CA GLU A 339 -2.99 -18.28 8.78
C GLU A 339 -2.70 -16.94 9.49
N ILE A 340 -3.72 -16.19 9.89
CA ILE A 340 -3.52 -14.91 10.58
C ILE A 340 -2.98 -15.19 11.99
N PRO A 341 -1.81 -14.62 12.38
CA PRO A 341 -1.27 -14.81 13.72
C PRO A 341 -2.28 -14.41 14.80
N ALA A 342 -2.39 -15.23 15.83
CA ALA A 342 -3.17 -14.86 17.01
C ALA A 342 -2.41 -13.71 17.72
N VAL A 343 -3.02 -12.53 17.77
CA VAL A 343 -2.49 -11.40 18.57
C VAL A 343 -2.98 -11.62 20.00
N ALA A 344 -2.06 -11.73 20.93
CA ALA A 344 -2.33 -11.87 22.36
C ALA A 344 -2.94 -10.59 22.94
#